data_82ebfb0f95d124070fe85a8436365939
#
_entry.id   82ebfb0f95d124070fe85a8436365939
#
_cell.length_a   1.000
_cell.length_b   1.000
_cell.length_c   1.000
_cell.angle_alpha   90.00
_cell.angle_beta   90.00
_cell.angle_gamma   90.00
#
_symmetry.space_group_name_H-M   'P 1'
#
loop_
_entity.id
_entity.type
_entity.pdbx_description
1 polymer ?
#
loop_
_entity_poly.entity_id
_entity_poly.type
_entity_poly.pdbx_seq_one_letter_code
_entity_poly.pdbx_strand_id
1 'polypeptide(L)'
;MAVSIDTVYQRVLAILNKENRGYVTPQEFNLFANQAQLEVFEQYFFDLNQYNRLPKNDSEYSDLPKLINEKLSKFKKSASVSYMTDHFHLPSDLHKLGTVIYNNTTPVEQIDKKNLLEYQLSKLTAPTTSNPVYVQNIANTSNHWGLIVYPTTINANISITYVRKPNEVTWSSQTVVGNALYNASASTDFELHDSEETNLVLKIVIY
;
A
#
# COMPACT_ATOMS: atom_id res chain seq x y z
N MET A 1 -12.22 -10.48 -7.42
CA MET A 1 -11.64 -10.32 -8.79
C MET A 1 -11.01 -8.92 -8.87
N ALA A 2 -10.19 -8.61 -9.86
CA ALA A 2 -9.67 -7.26 -10.07
C ALA A 2 -10.67 -6.46 -10.90
N VAL A 3 -10.70 -5.12 -10.74
CA VAL A 3 -11.56 -4.26 -11.56
C VAL A 3 -10.92 -4.09 -12.93
N SER A 4 -11.65 -4.37 -14.01
CA SER A 4 -11.17 -4.25 -15.38
C SER A 4 -11.00 -2.77 -15.76
N ILE A 5 -9.82 -2.40 -16.24
CA ILE A 5 -9.52 -1.03 -16.67
C ILE A 5 -10.32 -0.62 -17.90
N ASP A 6 -10.58 -1.56 -18.84
CA ASP A 6 -11.37 -1.28 -20.03
C ASP A 6 -12.83 -0.99 -19.68
N THR A 7 -13.42 -1.75 -18.75
CA THR A 7 -14.79 -1.51 -18.28
C THR A 7 -14.94 -0.12 -17.66
N VAL A 8 -13.97 0.27 -16.82
CA VAL A 8 -13.96 1.61 -16.20
C VAL A 8 -13.81 2.70 -17.28
N TYR A 9 -12.89 2.52 -18.23
CA TYR A 9 -12.70 3.48 -19.34
C TYR A 9 -13.97 3.68 -20.17
N GLN A 10 -14.64 2.59 -20.57
CA GLN A 10 -15.89 2.63 -21.32
C GLN A 10 -17.00 3.35 -20.56
N ARG A 11 -17.11 3.11 -19.23
CA ARG A 11 -18.09 3.80 -18.37
C ARG A 11 -17.80 5.28 -18.25
N VAL A 12 -16.54 5.67 -18.07
CA VAL A 12 -16.11 7.07 -18.01
C VAL A 12 -16.47 7.79 -19.31
N LEU A 13 -16.12 7.20 -20.47
CA LEU A 13 -16.48 7.75 -21.77
C LEU A 13 -17.99 7.89 -21.96
N ALA A 14 -18.77 6.89 -21.53
CA ALA A 14 -20.23 6.95 -21.64
C ALA A 14 -20.84 8.09 -20.83
N ILE A 15 -20.30 8.37 -19.62
CA ILE A 15 -20.75 9.48 -18.78
C ILE A 15 -20.37 10.82 -19.41
N LEU A 16 -19.12 10.97 -19.86
CA LEU A 16 -18.64 12.20 -20.47
C LEU A 16 -19.35 12.54 -21.77
N ASN A 17 -19.64 11.54 -22.62
CA ASN A 17 -20.40 11.73 -23.84
C ASN A 17 -21.86 12.19 -23.60
N LYS A 18 -22.50 11.69 -22.54
CA LYS A 18 -23.85 12.11 -22.16
C LYS A 18 -23.91 13.58 -21.71
N GLU A 19 -22.84 14.04 -21.07
CA GLU A 19 -22.75 15.39 -20.52
C GLU A 19 -22.18 16.42 -21.51
N ASN A 20 -21.90 16.03 -22.77
CA ASN A 20 -21.21 16.84 -23.77
C ASN A 20 -19.88 17.48 -23.27
N ARG A 21 -19.19 16.82 -22.34
CA ARG A 21 -17.96 17.33 -21.73
C ARG A 21 -16.69 17.06 -22.54
N GLY A 22 -16.82 16.37 -23.67
CA GLY A 22 -15.70 16.15 -24.58
C GLY A 22 -15.08 14.75 -24.48
N TYR A 23 -13.96 14.60 -25.15
CA TYR A 23 -13.21 13.34 -25.29
C TYR A 23 -12.03 13.33 -24.29
N VAL A 24 -11.86 12.23 -23.56
CA VAL A 24 -10.70 12.00 -22.72
C VAL A 24 -9.70 11.13 -23.47
N THR A 25 -8.48 11.60 -23.58
CA THR A 25 -7.41 10.82 -24.20
C THR A 25 -6.99 9.66 -23.29
N PRO A 26 -6.49 8.54 -23.86
CA PRO A 26 -5.96 7.43 -23.05
C PRO A 26 -4.88 7.84 -22.04
N GLN A 27 -4.08 8.83 -22.37
CA GLN A 27 -3.03 9.34 -21.51
C GLN A 27 -3.61 10.09 -20.30
N GLU A 28 -4.57 10.97 -20.51
CA GLU A 28 -5.27 11.67 -19.43
C GLU A 28 -6.03 10.69 -18.53
N PHE A 29 -6.73 9.72 -19.15
CA PHE A 29 -7.39 8.67 -18.38
C PHE A 29 -6.43 7.91 -17.47
N ASN A 30 -5.26 7.50 -17.96
CA ASN A 30 -4.27 6.79 -17.16
C ASN A 30 -3.78 7.63 -15.97
N LEU A 31 -3.61 8.93 -16.12
CA LEU A 31 -3.23 9.82 -15.02
C LEU A 31 -4.32 9.86 -13.95
N PHE A 32 -5.57 10.10 -14.33
CA PHE A 32 -6.69 10.16 -13.40
C PHE A 32 -7.01 8.79 -12.77
N ALA A 33 -6.87 7.70 -13.54
CA ALA A 33 -7.06 6.35 -13.05
C ALA A 33 -6.06 5.97 -11.94
N ASN A 34 -4.79 6.30 -12.12
CA ASN A 34 -3.76 6.07 -11.10
C ASN A 34 -3.99 6.92 -9.85
N GLN A 35 -4.37 8.18 -10.02
CA GLN A 35 -4.70 9.06 -8.88
C GLN A 35 -5.94 8.55 -8.14
N ALA A 36 -7.00 8.17 -8.83
CA ALA A 36 -8.22 7.64 -8.23
C ALA A 36 -7.96 6.33 -7.47
N GLN A 37 -7.15 5.42 -8.05
CA GLN A 37 -6.76 4.17 -7.39
C GLN A 37 -6.03 4.43 -6.08
N LEU A 38 -5.05 5.32 -6.07
CA LEU A 38 -4.28 5.67 -4.88
C LEU A 38 -5.17 6.29 -3.81
N GLU A 39 -6.09 7.17 -4.21
CA GLU A 39 -7.01 7.84 -3.28
C GLU A 39 -8.00 6.87 -2.64
N VAL A 40 -8.57 5.92 -3.41
CA VAL A 40 -9.42 4.86 -2.84
C VAL A 40 -8.63 3.98 -1.88
N PHE A 41 -7.38 3.65 -2.24
CA PHE A 41 -6.50 2.86 -1.38
C PHE A 41 -6.17 3.58 -0.06
N GLU A 42 -5.88 4.87 -0.09
CA GLU A 42 -5.62 5.65 1.12
C GLU A 42 -6.88 5.84 1.99
N GLN A 43 -8.04 5.90 1.35
CA GLN A 43 -9.31 6.02 2.06
C GLN A 43 -9.56 4.85 3.03
N TYR A 44 -9.12 3.62 2.70
CA TYR A 44 -9.25 2.47 3.60
C TYR A 44 -8.58 2.69 4.96
N PHE A 45 -7.41 3.35 4.97
CA PHE A 45 -6.72 3.65 6.23
C PHE A 45 -7.41 4.75 7.03
N PHE A 46 -7.98 5.72 6.32
CA PHE A 46 -8.77 6.77 6.95
C PHE A 46 -10.03 6.18 7.60
N ASP A 47 -10.75 5.33 6.88
CA ASP A 47 -11.97 4.68 7.37
C ASP A 47 -11.69 3.80 8.59
N LEU A 48 -10.59 3.03 8.57
CA LEU A 48 -10.13 2.26 9.73
C LEU A 48 -9.84 3.15 10.95
N ASN A 49 -9.20 4.29 10.74
CA ASN A 49 -8.91 5.23 11.82
C ASN A 49 -10.18 5.85 12.39
N GLN A 50 -11.14 6.22 11.53
CA GLN A 50 -12.44 6.71 11.94
C GLN A 50 -13.21 5.66 12.76
N TYR A 51 -13.29 4.44 12.25
CA TYR A 51 -13.98 3.35 12.94
C TYR A 51 -13.39 3.06 14.33
N ASN A 52 -12.07 3.13 14.48
CA ASN A 52 -11.44 2.91 15.78
C ASN A 52 -11.79 3.98 16.84
N ARG A 53 -12.31 5.12 16.43
CA ARG A 53 -12.74 6.22 17.31
C ARG A 53 -14.22 6.12 17.72
N LEU A 54 -15.01 5.30 17.02
CA LEU A 54 -16.44 5.15 17.29
C LEU A 54 -16.69 4.05 18.33
N PRO A 55 -17.78 4.16 19.15
CA PRO A 55 -18.21 3.06 20.01
C PRO A 55 -18.60 1.86 19.13
N LYS A 56 -18.03 0.70 19.45
CA LYS A 56 -18.17 -0.50 18.64
C LYS A 56 -19.47 -1.22 18.90
N ASN A 57 -20.18 -1.59 17.82
CA ASN A 57 -21.23 -2.58 17.82
C ASN A 57 -20.75 -3.77 16.98
N ASP A 58 -20.65 -4.96 17.56
CA ASP A 58 -20.18 -6.15 16.87
C ASP A 58 -21.35 -6.81 16.14
N SER A 59 -21.31 -6.80 14.80
CA SER A 59 -22.23 -7.55 13.97
C SER A 59 -21.46 -8.33 12.90
N GLU A 60 -21.74 -9.63 12.79
CA GLU A 60 -20.93 -10.61 12.06
C GLU A 60 -20.69 -10.26 10.59
N TYR A 61 -21.66 -9.69 9.88
CA TYR A 61 -21.59 -9.40 8.44
C TYR A 61 -21.31 -7.93 8.08
N SER A 62 -21.38 -7.04 9.01
CA SER A 62 -21.17 -5.58 8.80
C SER A 62 -19.98 -5.03 9.58
N ASP A 63 -19.05 -5.88 9.99
CA ASP A 63 -17.84 -5.49 10.68
C ASP A 63 -16.88 -4.81 9.68
N LEU A 64 -16.86 -3.48 9.71
CA LEU A 64 -16.05 -2.65 8.82
C LEU A 64 -14.56 -3.03 8.82
N PRO A 65 -13.89 -3.33 9.95
CA PRO A 65 -12.51 -3.79 9.94
C PRO A 65 -12.30 -5.08 9.16
N LYS A 66 -13.22 -6.04 9.24
CA LYS A 66 -13.12 -7.30 8.48
C LYS A 66 -13.22 -7.03 6.98
N LEU A 67 -14.19 -6.22 6.57
CA LEU A 67 -14.38 -5.83 5.16
C LEU A 67 -13.16 -5.08 4.60
N ILE A 68 -12.62 -4.12 5.36
CA ILE A 68 -11.42 -3.38 4.93
C ILE A 68 -10.19 -4.31 4.92
N ASN A 69 -10.06 -5.21 5.90
CA ASN A 69 -8.97 -6.19 5.92
C ASN A 69 -9.03 -7.14 4.72
N GLU A 70 -10.21 -7.53 4.27
CA GLU A 70 -10.42 -8.31 3.05
C GLU A 70 -9.96 -7.53 1.81
N LYS A 71 -10.38 -6.28 1.66
CA LYS A 71 -9.95 -5.39 0.57
C LYS A 71 -8.44 -5.16 0.58
N LEU A 72 -7.83 -4.99 1.75
CA LEU A 72 -6.39 -4.80 1.90
C LEU A 72 -5.57 -6.09 1.77
N SER A 73 -6.20 -7.27 1.82
CA SER A 73 -5.50 -8.57 1.79
C SER A 73 -4.61 -8.74 0.57
N LYS A 74 -5.02 -8.22 -0.59
CA LYS A 74 -4.26 -8.23 -1.85
C LYS A 74 -2.94 -7.43 -1.77
N PHE A 75 -2.88 -6.45 -0.89
CA PHE A 75 -1.72 -5.57 -0.74
C PHE A 75 -0.79 -5.98 0.39
N LYS A 76 -1.21 -6.95 1.22
CA LYS A 76 -0.37 -7.48 2.30
C LYS A 76 0.67 -8.43 1.73
N LYS A 77 1.93 -8.15 2.04
CA LYS A 77 3.07 -8.99 1.67
C LYS A 77 3.94 -9.27 2.87
N SER A 78 4.68 -10.37 2.79
CA SER A 78 5.77 -10.69 3.70
C SER A 78 7.06 -10.80 2.90
N ALA A 79 8.13 -10.21 3.40
CA ALA A 79 9.45 -10.29 2.78
C ALA A 79 10.54 -10.41 3.84
N SER A 80 11.61 -11.11 3.49
CA SER A 80 12.87 -11.05 4.24
C SER A 80 13.66 -9.83 3.80
N VAL A 81 14.25 -9.10 4.72
CA VAL A 81 15.02 -7.89 4.45
C VAL A 81 16.51 -8.16 4.59
N SER A 82 17.30 -7.60 3.68
CA SER A 82 18.75 -7.72 3.69
C SER A 82 19.38 -6.61 4.52
N TYR A 83 20.44 -6.95 5.26
CA TYR A 83 21.25 -5.99 6.00
C TYR A 83 22.27 -5.32 5.07
N MET A 84 22.33 -4.00 5.10
CA MET A 84 23.30 -3.21 4.35
C MET A 84 24.02 -2.25 5.32
N THR A 85 25.31 -2.40 5.45
CA THR A 85 26.25 -1.57 6.20
C THR A 85 25.83 -1.30 7.65
N ASP A 86 24.68 -0.64 7.90
CA ASP A 86 24.21 -0.19 9.22
C ASP A 86 22.69 -0.34 9.42
N HIS A 87 21.95 -0.75 8.42
CA HIS A 87 20.50 -0.86 8.46
C HIS A 87 19.97 -2.00 7.59
N PHE A 88 18.73 -2.40 7.83
CA PHE A 88 17.99 -3.30 6.97
C PHE A 88 17.24 -2.50 5.89
N HIS A 89 17.41 -2.88 4.63
CA HIS A 89 16.81 -2.23 3.48
C HIS A 89 15.35 -2.67 3.31
N LEU A 90 14.44 -1.70 3.27
CA LEU A 90 13.01 -1.96 3.06
C LEU A 90 12.66 -2.02 1.56
N PRO A 91 11.66 -2.82 1.17
CA PRO A 91 11.19 -2.88 -0.22
C PRO A 91 10.72 -1.51 -0.72
N SER A 92 10.98 -1.22 -2.00
CA SER A 92 10.60 0.06 -2.63
C SER A 92 9.07 0.22 -2.80
N ASP A 93 8.34 -0.89 -2.84
CA ASP A 93 6.88 -0.92 -2.94
C ASP A 93 6.18 -0.75 -1.57
N LEU A 94 6.93 -0.59 -0.49
CA LEU A 94 6.40 -0.44 0.86
C LEU A 94 5.58 0.85 1.00
N HIS A 95 4.35 0.71 1.44
CA HIS A 95 3.48 1.83 1.85
C HIS A 95 3.40 1.95 3.38
N LYS A 96 3.04 0.88 4.06
CA LYS A 96 3.00 0.82 5.53
C LYS A 96 3.67 -0.43 6.05
N LEU A 97 4.59 -0.24 6.99
CA LEU A 97 5.21 -1.33 7.70
C LEU A 97 4.20 -1.92 8.72
N GLY A 98 4.12 -3.22 8.75
CA GLY A 98 3.35 -3.96 9.74
C GLY A 98 4.26 -4.52 10.83
N THR A 99 4.29 -5.84 10.98
CA THR A 99 5.07 -6.52 12.00
C THR A 99 6.48 -6.84 11.50
N VAL A 100 7.46 -6.61 12.35
CA VAL A 100 8.86 -7.02 12.15
C VAL A 100 9.15 -8.22 13.03
N ILE A 101 9.72 -9.28 12.47
CA ILE A 101 9.95 -10.55 13.16
C ILE A 101 11.41 -10.96 12.99
N TYR A 102 12.05 -11.34 14.07
CA TYR A 102 13.39 -11.89 14.09
C TYR A 102 13.33 -13.42 14.20
N ASN A 103 14.15 -14.13 13.39
CA ASN A 103 14.21 -15.61 13.32
C ASN A 103 12.85 -16.31 13.18
N ASN A 104 11.85 -15.66 12.57
CA ASN A 104 10.47 -16.14 12.39
C ASN A 104 9.71 -16.46 13.69
N THR A 105 10.24 -16.09 14.84
CA THR A 105 9.65 -16.42 16.16
C THR A 105 9.52 -15.22 17.07
N THR A 106 10.47 -14.29 17.05
CA THR A 106 10.54 -13.19 18.01
C THR A 106 10.03 -11.89 17.38
N PRO A 107 8.95 -11.29 17.87
CA PRO A 107 8.51 -9.98 17.40
C PRO A 107 9.54 -8.92 17.81
N VAL A 108 9.79 -7.99 16.89
CA VAL A 108 10.67 -6.84 17.12
C VAL A 108 9.78 -5.61 17.34
N GLU A 109 9.93 -4.96 18.48
CA GLU A 109 9.09 -3.84 18.88
C GLU A 109 9.61 -2.53 18.29
N GLN A 110 8.69 -1.68 17.83
CA GLN A 110 9.04 -0.35 17.33
C GLN A 110 9.25 0.63 18.47
N ILE A 111 10.38 1.32 18.46
CA ILE A 111 10.70 2.37 19.43
C ILE A 111 11.17 3.63 18.73
N ASP A 112 10.81 4.79 19.27
CA ASP A 112 11.36 6.05 18.82
C ASP A 112 12.83 6.20 19.22
N LYS A 113 13.62 6.86 18.37
CA LYS A 113 15.04 7.09 18.62
C LYS A 113 15.33 7.80 19.96
N LYS A 114 14.42 8.66 20.40
CA LYS A 114 14.51 9.32 21.71
C LYS A 114 14.44 8.31 22.86
N ASN A 115 13.44 7.46 22.84
CA ASN A 115 13.22 6.46 23.88
C ASN A 115 14.32 5.40 23.90
N LEU A 116 14.88 5.07 22.73
CA LEU A 116 15.99 4.11 22.63
C LEU A 116 17.18 4.49 23.55
N LEU A 117 17.52 5.76 23.61
CA LEU A 117 18.63 6.24 24.48
C LEU A 117 18.33 5.97 25.96
N GLU A 118 17.08 6.15 26.39
CA GLU A 118 16.64 5.88 27.75
C GLU A 118 16.67 4.36 28.05
N TYR A 119 16.22 3.53 27.12
CA TYR A 119 16.27 2.06 27.27
C TYR A 119 17.70 1.53 27.36
N GLN A 120 18.65 2.11 26.62
CA GLN A 120 20.05 1.68 26.64
C GLN A 120 20.79 2.04 27.94
N LEU A 121 20.32 3.05 28.68
CA LEU A 121 20.95 3.46 29.94
C LEU A 121 20.77 2.43 31.06
N SER A 122 19.71 1.65 31.04
CA SER A 122 19.39 0.67 32.06
C SER A 122 19.69 -0.75 31.54
N LYS A 123 20.51 -1.50 32.32
CA LYS A 123 20.79 -2.90 32.00
C LYS A 123 19.55 -3.80 31.98
N LEU A 124 18.48 -3.41 32.66
CA LEU A 124 17.23 -4.17 32.72
C LEU A 124 16.37 -3.98 31.50
N THR A 125 16.37 -2.78 30.93
CA THR A 125 15.53 -2.42 29.78
C THR A 125 16.30 -2.40 28.45
N ALA A 126 17.62 -2.58 28.48
CA ALA A 126 18.44 -2.61 27.27
C ALA A 126 17.99 -3.70 26.30
N PRO A 127 17.89 -3.40 25.00
CA PRO A 127 17.50 -4.38 24.00
C PRO A 127 18.42 -5.60 24.00
N THR A 128 17.83 -6.79 23.96
CA THR A 128 18.54 -8.08 23.90
C THR A 128 18.12 -8.85 22.66
N THR A 129 18.85 -9.93 22.34
CA THR A 129 18.46 -10.83 21.23
C THR A 129 17.12 -11.53 21.47
N SER A 130 16.68 -11.66 22.73
CA SER A 130 15.37 -12.20 23.08
C SER A 130 14.24 -11.17 23.01
N ASN A 131 14.57 -9.91 23.23
CA ASN A 131 13.66 -8.77 23.14
C ASN A 131 14.27 -7.66 22.27
N PRO A 132 14.36 -7.89 20.96
CA PRO A 132 14.91 -6.91 20.04
C PRO A 132 13.93 -5.77 19.81
N VAL A 133 14.47 -4.60 19.52
CA VAL A 133 13.68 -3.41 19.17
C VAL A 133 14.20 -2.82 17.85
N TYR A 134 13.35 -2.10 17.15
CA TYR A 134 13.78 -1.41 15.94
C TYR A 134 13.38 0.07 15.94
N VAL A 135 14.20 0.84 15.25
CA VAL A 135 13.92 2.24 14.93
C VAL A 135 13.77 2.34 13.40
N GLN A 136 12.66 2.91 12.96
CA GLN A 136 12.46 3.21 11.57
C GLN A 136 13.18 4.52 11.24
N ASN A 137 14.04 4.50 10.24
CA ASN A 137 14.83 5.64 9.83
C ASN A 137 14.92 5.76 8.31
N ILE A 138 15.24 6.95 7.83
CA ILE A 138 15.58 7.18 6.42
C ILE A 138 17.08 6.98 6.30
N ALA A 139 17.52 6.07 5.44
CA ALA A 139 18.93 5.86 5.17
C ALA A 139 19.53 7.09 4.49
N ASN A 140 20.52 7.70 5.12
CA ASN A 140 21.11 8.97 4.69
C ASN A 140 21.75 8.92 3.29
N THR A 141 22.17 7.73 2.83
CA THR A 141 22.99 7.59 1.62
C THR A 141 22.20 7.34 0.34
N SER A 142 20.97 6.83 0.44
CA SER A 142 20.22 6.34 -0.73
C SER A 142 18.76 6.82 -0.79
N ASN A 143 18.34 7.68 0.11
CA ASN A 143 16.96 8.16 0.24
C ASN A 143 15.92 7.01 0.31
N HIS A 144 16.33 5.85 0.82
CA HIS A 144 15.49 4.68 1.02
C HIS A 144 15.10 4.53 2.48
N TRP A 145 13.90 4.01 2.71
CA TRP A 145 13.46 3.67 4.04
C TRP A 145 14.23 2.47 4.57
N GLY A 146 14.72 2.57 5.79
CA GLY A 146 15.48 1.51 6.44
C GLY A 146 15.04 1.26 7.88
N LEU A 147 15.39 0.09 8.40
CA LEU A 147 15.22 -0.29 9.80
C LEU A 147 16.58 -0.47 10.45
N ILE A 148 16.76 0.11 11.63
CA ILE A 148 17.90 -0.18 12.49
C ILE A 148 17.40 -1.03 13.66
N VAL A 149 17.92 -2.25 13.77
CA VAL A 149 17.52 -3.19 14.82
C VAL A 149 18.56 -3.16 15.92
N TYR A 150 18.10 -3.22 17.15
CA TYR A 150 18.93 -3.31 18.35
C TYR A 150 18.62 -4.59 19.13
N PRO A 151 19.64 -5.29 19.67
CA PRO A 151 21.07 -4.95 19.62
C PRO A 151 21.65 -5.02 18.21
N THR A 152 22.67 -4.21 17.93
CA THR A 152 23.35 -4.12 16.62
C THR A 152 24.06 -5.41 16.20
N THR A 153 24.11 -6.41 17.07
CA THR A 153 24.59 -7.76 16.75
C THR A 153 23.64 -8.53 15.82
N ILE A 154 22.38 -8.08 15.70
CA ILE A 154 21.39 -8.65 14.79
C ILE A 154 21.58 -8.00 13.41
N ASN A 155 22.17 -8.76 12.49
CA ASN A 155 22.46 -8.34 11.11
C ASN A 155 21.87 -9.27 10.04
N ALA A 156 21.02 -10.23 10.44
CA ALA A 156 20.38 -11.19 9.54
C ALA A 156 19.04 -11.68 10.10
N ASN A 157 18.32 -12.45 9.29
CA ASN A 157 17.09 -13.16 9.67
C ASN A 157 15.93 -12.27 10.14
N ILE A 158 15.82 -11.08 9.57
CA ILE A 158 14.66 -10.21 9.78
C ILE A 158 13.66 -10.43 8.64
N SER A 159 12.44 -10.72 9.01
CA SER A 159 11.27 -10.74 8.11
C SER A 159 10.27 -9.67 8.52
N ILE A 160 9.64 -9.08 7.52
CA ILE A 160 8.65 -8.04 7.69
C ILE A 160 7.33 -8.43 7.04
N THR A 161 6.23 -8.02 7.64
CA THR A 161 4.93 -7.96 6.99
C THR A 161 4.62 -6.50 6.70
N TYR A 162 4.09 -6.22 5.53
CA TYR A 162 3.83 -4.85 5.13
C TYR A 162 2.68 -4.76 4.14
N VAL A 163 2.13 -3.57 4.01
CA VAL A 163 1.18 -3.23 2.95
C VAL A 163 1.95 -2.50 1.86
N ARG A 164 1.88 -3.05 0.63
CA ARG A 164 2.52 -2.43 -0.54
C ARG A 164 1.61 -1.38 -1.18
N LYS A 165 2.19 -0.50 -1.97
CA LYS A 165 1.42 0.37 -2.87
C LYS A 165 0.76 -0.45 -3.97
N PRO A 166 -0.42 -0.05 -4.46
CA PRO A 166 -0.98 -0.59 -5.70
C PRO A 166 0.00 -0.36 -6.87
N ASN A 167 0.03 -1.29 -7.81
CA ASN A 167 0.76 -1.09 -9.06
C ASN A 167 0.06 -0.02 -9.91
N GLU A 168 0.83 0.69 -10.72
CA GLU A 168 0.27 1.63 -11.68
C GLU A 168 -0.57 0.90 -12.72
N VAL A 169 -1.75 1.45 -12.99
CA VAL A 169 -2.66 0.96 -14.01
C VAL A 169 -2.40 1.64 -15.33
N THR A 170 -2.57 0.92 -16.42
CA THR A 170 -2.36 1.44 -17.77
C THR A 170 -3.42 0.88 -18.70
N TRP A 171 -4.23 1.74 -19.26
CA TRP A 171 -5.03 1.40 -20.42
C TRP A 171 -4.21 1.67 -21.68
N SER A 172 -3.93 0.63 -22.43
CA SER A 172 -3.13 0.69 -23.65
C SER A 172 -4.01 0.49 -24.88
N SER A 173 -3.71 1.21 -25.94
CA SER A 173 -4.41 1.10 -27.22
C SER A 173 -3.45 0.83 -28.37
N GLN A 174 -3.96 0.12 -29.37
CA GLN A 174 -3.34 0.01 -30.68
C GLN A 174 -4.14 0.82 -31.68
N THR A 175 -3.46 1.63 -32.48
CA THR A 175 -4.13 2.40 -33.54
C THR A 175 -4.35 1.51 -34.75
N VAL A 176 -5.60 1.18 -35.04
CA VAL A 176 -6.00 0.43 -36.21
C VAL A 176 -6.92 1.32 -37.05
N VAL A 177 -6.50 1.60 -38.29
CA VAL A 177 -7.26 2.46 -39.23
C VAL A 177 -7.67 3.80 -38.60
N GLY A 178 -6.79 4.42 -37.81
CA GLY A 178 -7.03 5.72 -37.15
C GLY A 178 -7.86 5.69 -35.88
N ASN A 179 -8.35 4.51 -35.45
CA ASN A 179 -9.09 4.36 -34.20
C ASN A 179 -8.20 3.67 -33.13
N ALA A 180 -8.30 4.13 -31.88
CA ALA A 180 -7.65 3.50 -30.75
C ALA A 180 -8.47 2.28 -30.28
N LEU A 181 -7.94 1.08 -30.51
CA LEU A 181 -8.53 -0.18 -30.03
C LEU A 181 -7.80 -0.64 -28.77
N TYR A 182 -8.57 -1.15 -27.81
CA TYR A 182 -8.03 -1.70 -26.56
C TYR A 182 -7.04 -2.84 -26.80
N ASN A 183 -5.88 -2.75 -26.15
CA ASN A 183 -4.83 -3.78 -26.18
C ASN A 183 -4.69 -4.43 -24.80
N ALA A 184 -5.37 -5.56 -24.60
CA ALA A 184 -5.38 -6.27 -23.33
C ALA A 184 -3.98 -6.76 -22.87
N SER A 185 -3.09 -7.10 -23.82
CA SER A 185 -1.76 -7.64 -23.49
C SER A 185 -0.78 -6.59 -22.96
N ALA A 186 -1.01 -5.32 -23.27
CA ALA A 186 -0.18 -4.19 -22.81
C ALA A 186 -0.89 -3.32 -21.75
N SER A 187 -2.08 -3.71 -21.34
CA SER A 187 -2.85 -3.01 -20.30
C SER A 187 -2.68 -3.68 -18.95
N THR A 188 -2.79 -2.88 -17.89
CA THR A 188 -2.73 -3.33 -16.50
C THR A 188 -4.01 -2.94 -15.79
N ASP A 189 -4.74 -3.93 -15.27
CA ASP A 189 -5.99 -3.72 -14.54
C ASP A 189 -5.78 -3.14 -13.14
N PHE A 190 -6.86 -2.58 -12.58
CA PHE A 190 -6.86 -2.11 -11.19
C PHE A 190 -6.70 -3.28 -10.22
N GLU A 191 -5.91 -3.08 -9.17
CA GLU A 191 -5.72 -4.08 -8.12
C GLU A 191 -6.78 -4.03 -7.02
N LEU A 192 -7.62 -3.02 -7.02
CA LEU A 192 -8.70 -2.85 -6.04
C LEU A 192 -9.74 -3.99 -6.11
N HIS A 193 -10.51 -4.11 -5.05
CA HIS A 193 -11.62 -5.06 -5.00
C HIS A 193 -12.70 -4.64 -6.01
N ASP A 194 -13.39 -5.61 -6.62
CA ASP A 194 -14.43 -5.37 -7.63
C ASP A 194 -15.59 -4.49 -7.14
N SER A 195 -15.89 -4.49 -5.85
CA SER A 195 -16.88 -3.58 -5.25
C SER A 195 -16.55 -2.10 -5.40
N GLU A 196 -15.31 -1.73 -5.70
CA GLU A 196 -14.85 -0.35 -5.84
C GLU A 196 -15.02 0.21 -7.26
N GLU A 197 -15.51 -0.57 -8.22
CA GLU A 197 -15.62 -0.16 -9.61
C GLU A 197 -16.43 1.14 -9.78
N THR A 198 -17.58 1.24 -9.12
CA THR A 198 -18.42 2.45 -9.20
C THR A 198 -17.75 3.66 -8.56
N ASN A 199 -17.08 3.48 -7.43
CA ASN A 199 -16.34 4.54 -6.74
C ASN A 199 -15.18 5.06 -7.60
N LEU A 200 -14.44 4.16 -8.26
CA LEU A 200 -13.38 4.53 -9.22
C LEU A 200 -13.91 5.37 -10.38
N VAL A 201 -15.00 4.92 -11.01
CA VAL A 201 -15.61 5.66 -12.13
C VAL A 201 -16.01 7.07 -11.70
N LEU A 202 -16.68 7.20 -10.54
CA LEU A 202 -17.10 8.51 -10.03
C LEU A 202 -15.90 9.42 -9.73
N LYS A 203 -14.83 8.89 -9.11
CA LYS A 203 -13.63 9.67 -8.83
C LYS A 203 -12.93 10.13 -10.09
N ILE A 204 -12.78 9.26 -11.09
CA ILE A 204 -12.16 9.64 -12.39
C ILE A 204 -12.96 10.72 -13.11
N VAL A 205 -14.29 10.68 -13.04
CA VAL A 205 -15.15 11.68 -13.70
C VAL A 205 -15.11 13.05 -12.99
N ILE A 206 -14.82 13.06 -11.70
CA ILE A 206 -14.72 14.30 -10.90
C ILE A 206 -13.45 15.09 -11.26
N TYR A 207 -12.37 14.44 -11.66
CA TYR A 207 -11.12 15.07 -12.09
C TYR A 207 -11.20 15.62 -13.52
#